data_00d533db557eba3e710242b95256c8a7
#
_entry.id   00d533db557eba3e710242b95256c8a7
#
_cell.length_a   1.000
_cell.length_b   1.000
_cell.length_c   1.000
_cell.angle_alpha   90.00
_cell.angle_beta   90.00
_cell.angle_gamma   90.00
#
_symmetry.space_group_name_H-M   'P 1'
#
loop_
_entity.id
_entity.type
_entity.pdbx_description
1 polymer ?
#
loop_
_entity_poly.entity_id
_entity_poly.type
_entity_poly.pdbx_seq_one_letter_code
_entity_poly.pdbx_strand_id
1 'polypeptide(L)'
;EKRRGEVEKLSTGSNGLNELLGGGIETQSITEFYGEFGSGKTQIIHQLLVTVQLPIEEGGLNGHGVLIDTENTFRPERIKSMAEGYGLDPKEVLSKIHVGRAYNSDQQMLMVDKALELATKHPVKLLGIDSLTSAFRAEFLGRGTLAERQQKIRAHMRDLDKFMEGT
;
A
#
# COMPACT_ATOMS: atom_id res chain seq x y z
N GLU A 1 21.16 1.98 -18.08
CA GLU A 1 20.94 2.65 -16.76
C GLU A 1 19.80 3.64 -16.92
N LYS A 2 18.56 3.21 -16.61
CA LYS A 2 17.45 4.15 -16.42
C LYS A 2 17.81 5.03 -15.21
N ARG A 3 17.86 6.34 -15.40
CA ARG A 3 17.97 7.30 -14.29
C ARG A 3 16.84 7.00 -13.32
N ARG A 4 17.17 6.62 -12.09
CA ARG A 4 16.22 6.74 -10.98
C ARG A 4 15.80 8.21 -10.96
N GLY A 5 14.51 8.48 -11.15
CA GLY A 5 13.95 9.81 -10.90
C GLY A 5 14.28 10.24 -9.46
N GLU A 6 14.13 11.49 -9.15
CA GLU A 6 14.27 11.96 -7.78
C GLU A 6 13.35 11.16 -6.88
N VAL A 7 13.92 10.54 -5.83
CA VAL A 7 13.14 9.77 -4.85
C VAL A 7 12.40 10.77 -3.97
N GLU A 8 11.08 10.76 -4.07
CA GLU A 8 10.21 11.54 -3.20
C GLU A 8 9.90 10.77 -1.92
N LYS A 9 9.42 11.45 -0.89
CA LYS A 9 9.06 10.85 0.39
C LYS A 9 7.62 11.16 0.75
N LEU A 10 6.85 10.09 1.01
CA LEU A 10 5.50 10.19 1.51
C LEU A 10 5.50 10.24 3.04
N SER A 11 4.90 11.28 3.59
CA SER A 11 4.72 11.38 5.04
C SER A 11 3.79 10.30 5.59
N THR A 12 4.20 9.70 6.69
CA THR A 12 3.35 8.76 7.43
C THR A 12 2.27 9.45 8.28
N GLY A 13 2.32 10.79 8.38
CA GLY A 13 1.48 11.55 9.31
C GLY A 13 1.97 11.54 10.76
N SER A 14 3.06 10.84 11.05
CA SER A 14 3.71 10.80 12.38
C SER A 14 5.12 11.34 12.29
N ASN A 15 5.40 12.41 13.02
CA ASN A 15 6.74 13.03 13.04
C ASN A 15 7.82 12.04 13.49
N GLY A 16 7.57 11.27 14.55
CA GLY A 16 8.52 10.29 15.05
C GLY A 16 8.79 9.16 14.06
N LEU A 17 7.77 8.68 13.34
CA LEU A 17 7.95 7.65 12.33
C LEU A 17 8.64 8.23 11.08
N ASN A 18 8.32 9.44 10.67
CA ASN A 18 9.01 10.13 9.59
C ASN A 18 10.49 10.33 9.90
N GLU A 19 10.82 10.75 11.12
CA GLU A 19 12.22 10.92 11.56
C GLU A 19 12.98 9.59 11.50
N LEU A 20 12.38 8.49 12.01
CA LEU A 20 12.95 7.14 11.93
C LEU A 20 13.21 6.68 10.50
N LEU A 21 12.32 7.03 9.58
CA LEU A 21 12.40 6.70 8.15
C LEU A 21 13.23 7.72 7.32
N GLY A 22 13.86 8.69 7.98
CA GLY A 22 14.64 9.72 7.29
C GLY A 22 13.81 10.68 6.45
N GLY A 23 12.56 10.94 6.85
CA GLY A 23 11.65 11.92 6.23
C GLY A 23 10.32 11.35 5.73
N GLY A 24 10.14 10.04 5.77
CA GLY A 24 8.93 9.35 5.31
C GLY A 24 9.22 8.11 4.47
N ILE A 25 8.19 7.55 3.86
CA ILE A 25 8.30 6.38 2.99
C ILE A 25 8.83 6.82 1.63
N GLU A 26 9.88 6.15 1.15
CA GLU A 26 10.47 6.46 -0.15
C GLU A 26 9.61 5.93 -1.29
N THR A 27 9.45 6.73 -2.35
CA THR A 27 8.90 6.28 -3.62
C THR A 27 9.89 5.33 -4.31
N GLN A 28 9.42 4.58 -5.31
CA GLN A 28 10.22 3.59 -6.05
C GLN A 28 10.87 2.53 -5.16
N SER A 29 10.26 2.22 -4.02
CA SER A 29 10.73 1.19 -3.09
C SER A 29 9.57 0.46 -2.44
N ILE A 30 9.84 -0.75 -1.92
CA ILE A 30 8.90 -1.50 -1.10
C ILE A 30 9.26 -1.27 0.36
N THR A 31 8.30 -0.77 1.13
CA THR A 31 8.43 -0.62 2.59
C THR A 31 7.54 -1.65 3.27
N GLU A 32 8.11 -2.45 4.15
CA GLU A 32 7.37 -3.43 4.94
C GLU A 32 7.28 -2.99 6.40
N PHE A 33 6.05 -3.04 6.93
CA PHE A 33 5.79 -2.92 8.36
C PHE A 33 5.43 -4.29 8.92
N TYR A 34 6.21 -4.77 9.87
CA TYR A 34 5.93 -6.02 10.57
C TYR A 34 5.87 -5.81 12.08
N GLY A 35 5.12 -6.64 12.77
CA GLY A 35 4.94 -6.53 14.22
C GLY A 35 3.77 -7.37 14.70
N GLU A 36 3.57 -7.39 16.00
CA GLU A 36 2.48 -8.13 16.66
C GLU A 36 1.10 -7.63 16.22
N PHE A 37 0.09 -8.48 16.45
CA PHE A 37 -1.30 -8.09 16.27
C PHE A 37 -1.63 -6.85 17.13
N GLY A 38 -2.36 -5.90 16.57
CA GLY A 38 -2.73 -4.68 17.28
C GLY A 38 -1.65 -3.60 17.33
N SER A 39 -0.46 -3.79 16.73
CA SER A 39 0.64 -2.81 16.73
C SER A 39 0.42 -1.57 15.84
N GLY A 40 -0.71 -1.48 15.12
CA GLY A 40 -1.06 -0.31 14.32
C GLY A 40 -0.71 -0.39 12.83
N LYS A 41 -0.22 -1.51 12.31
CA LYS A 41 0.16 -1.67 10.89
C LYS A 41 -0.97 -1.26 9.92
N THR A 42 -2.17 -1.76 10.16
CA THR A 42 -3.37 -1.38 9.38
C THR A 42 -3.68 0.11 9.48
N GLN A 43 -3.45 0.73 10.64
CA GLN A 43 -3.66 2.17 10.82
C GLN A 43 -2.67 2.98 9.99
N ILE A 44 -1.41 2.54 9.91
CA ILE A 44 -0.39 3.19 9.06
C ILE A 44 -0.83 3.16 7.60
N ILE A 45 -1.30 2.02 7.08
CA ILE A 45 -1.78 1.92 5.70
C ILE A 45 -2.97 2.86 5.46
N HIS A 46 -3.97 2.89 6.37
CA HIS A 46 -5.10 3.81 6.24
C HIS A 46 -4.64 5.28 6.23
N GLN A 47 -3.69 5.63 7.09
CA GLN A 47 -3.13 6.97 7.14
C GLN A 47 -2.43 7.33 5.84
N LEU A 48 -1.63 6.42 5.27
CA LEU A 48 -0.94 6.62 4.00
C LEU A 48 -1.90 6.80 2.81
N LEU A 49 -3.06 6.12 2.81
CA LEU A 49 -4.11 6.30 1.80
C LEU A 49 -4.70 7.72 1.82
N VAL A 50 -4.63 8.41 2.96
CA VAL A 50 -5.03 9.81 3.08
C VAL A 50 -3.87 10.74 2.72
N THR A 51 -2.69 10.55 3.32
CA THR A 51 -1.55 11.45 3.15
C THR A 51 -1.00 11.46 1.74
N VAL A 52 -1.11 10.37 0.97
CA VAL A 52 -0.69 10.32 -0.44
C VAL A 52 -1.43 11.34 -1.32
N GLN A 53 -2.62 11.77 -0.89
CA GLN A 53 -3.45 12.72 -1.62
C GLN A 53 -3.11 14.18 -1.33
N LEU A 54 -2.35 14.44 -0.26
CA LEU A 54 -1.90 15.78 0.10
C LEU A 54 -0.95 16.35 -0.97
N PRO A 55 -0.81 17.68 -1.05
CA PRO A 55 0.22 18.32 -1.84
C PRO A 55 1.63 17.86 -1.43
N ILE A 56 2.58 17.94 -2.35
CA ILE A 56 3.99 17.56 -2.11
C ILE A 56 4.57 18.41 -0.96
N GLU A 57 4.24 19.69 -0.92
CA GLU A 57 4.67 20.64 0.11
C GLU A 57 4.17 20.25 1.53
N GLU A 58 3.11 19.48 1.60
CA GLU A 58 2.52 18.96 2.85
C GLU A 58 2.93 17.50 3.13
N GLY A 59 3.90 16.97 2.37
CA GLY A 59 4.40 15.61 2.53
C GLY A 59 3.56 14.54 1.84
N GLY A 60 2.66 14.93 0.94
CA GLY A 60 1.91 14.04 0.06
C GLY A 60 2.59 13.80 -1.28
N LEU A 61 1.86 13.19 -2.22
CA LEU A 61 2.31 12.92 -3.59
C LEU A 61 1.27 13.36 -4.64
N ASN A 62 0.24 14.12 -4.25
CA ASN A 62 -0.89 14.50 -5.12
C ASN A 62 -1.53 13.29 -5.84
N GLY A 63 -1.54 12.12 -5.20
CA GLY A 63 -1.85 10.86 -5.85
C GLY A 63 -3.06 10.14 -5.27
N HIS A 64 -3.49 9.09 -5.99
CA HIS A 64 -4.48 8.14 -5.53
C HIS A 64 -3.80 6.99 -4.77
N GLY A 65 -4.53 6.36 -3.87
CA GLY A 65 -4.11 5.15 -3.17
C GLY A 65 -4.89 3.93 -3.63
N VAL A 66 -4.19 2.81 -3.75
CA VAL A 66 -4.79 1.48 -3.94
C VAL A 66 -4.51 0.65 -2.70
N LEU A 67 -5.52 -0.08 -2.20
CA LEU A 67 -5.39 -1.04 -1.12
C LEU A 67 -5.83 -2.42 -1.59
N ILE A 68 -4.95 -3.39 -1.48
CA ILE A 68 -5.30 -4.82 -1.57
C ILE A 68 -5.54 -5.32 -0.15
N ASP A 69 -6.80 -5.56 0.19
CA ASP A 69 -7.26 -5.96 1.52
C ASP A 69 -7.50 -7.47 1.55
N THR A 70 -6.62 -8.21 2.22
CA THR A 70 -6.70 -9.67 2.37
C THR A 70 -7.35 -10.09 3.70
N GLU A 71 -7.51 -9.17 4.64
CA GLU A 71 -8.00 -9.45 6.00
C GLU A 71 -9.36 -8.79 6.31
N ASN A 72 -9.94 -8.12 5.31
CA ASN A 72 -11.20 -7.39 5.47
C ASN A 72 -11.13 -6.32 6.58
N THR A 73 -10.07 -5.55 6.58
CA THR A 73 -9.77 -4.55 7.62
C THR A 73 -10.10 -3.12 7.21
N PHE A 74 -10.36 -2.87 5.91
CA PHE A 74 -10.70 -1.54 5.43
C PHE A 74 -12.00 -1.04 6.05
N ARG A 75 -11.94 0.18 6.58
CA ARG A 75 -13.09 0.87 7.22
C ARG A 75 -13.17 2.30 6.72
N PRO A 76 -14.17 2.64 5.87
CA PRO A 76 -14.37 4.00 5.37
C PRO A 76 -14.48 5.05 6.47
N GLU A 77 -15.06 4.69 7.62
CA GLU A 77 -15.23 5.59 8.77
C GLU A 77 -13.89 6.06 9.34
N ARG A 78 -12.86 5.21 9.30
CA ARG A 78 -11.50 5.59 9.73
C ARG A 78 -10.86 6.56 8.74
N ILE A 79 -11.00 6.31 7.45
CA ILE A 79 -10.54 7.23 6.40
C ILE A 79 -11.21 8.58 6.58
N LYS A 80 -12.53 8.59 6.85
CA LYS A 80 -13.29 9.80 7.09
C LYS A 80 -12.73 10.63 8.25
N SER A 81 -12.54 10.00 9.42
CA SER A 81 -11.97 10.67 10.59
C SER A 81 -10.54 11.19 10.33
N MET A 82 -9.72 10.43 9.59
CA MET A 82 -8.36 10.86 9.23
C MET A 82 -8.41 12.06 8.28
N ALA A 83 -9.27 12.03 7.26
CA ALA A 83 -9.45 13.14 6.30
C ALA A 83 -9.88 14.42 7.01
N GLU A 84 -10.87 14.33 7.91
CA GLU A 84 -11.33 15.45 8.74
C GLU A 84 -10.20 16.03 9.60
N GLY A 85 -9.31 15.18 10.12
CA GLY A 85 -8.12 15.60 10.90
C GLY A 85 -7.13 16.42 10.07
N TYR A 86 -7.09 16.24 8.75
CA TYR A 86 -6.32 17.05 7.81
C TYR A 86 -7.12 18.21 7.20
N GLY A 87 -8.37 18.43 7.59
CA GLY A 87 -9.24 19.45 7.01
C GLY A 87 -9.67 19.15 5.56
N LEU A 88 -9.58 17.88 5.14
CA LEU A 88 -9.97 17.43 3.80
C LEU A 88 -11.44 17.01 3.76
N ASP A 89 -12.08 17.13 2.57
CA ASP A 89 -13.41 16.56 2.37
C ASP A 89 -13.34 15.02 2.33
N PRO A 90 -13.97 14.31 3.27
CA PRO A 90 -13.94 12.86 3.33
C PRO A 90 -14.48 12.16 2.08
N LYS A 91 -15.46 12.77 1.40
CA LYS A 91 -16.02 12.19 0.18
C LYS A 91 -15.01 12.26 -0.97
N GLU A 92 -14.31 13.37 -1.09
CA GLU A 92 -13.27 13.54 -2.08
C GLU A 92 -12.11 12.57 -1.81
N VAL A 93 -11.65 12.46 -0.56
CA VAL A 93 -10.60 11.53 -0.16
C VAL A 93 -10.99 10.08 -0.46
N LEU A 94 -12.19 9.65 -0.09
CA LEU A 94 -12.67 8.30 -0.38
C LEU A 94 -12.77 8.01 -1.87
N SER A 95 -13.10 8.99 -2.70
CA SER A 95 -13.19 8.81 -4.16
C SER A 95 -11.85 8.51 -4.84
N LYS A 96 -10.74 8.85 -4.17
CA LYS A 96 -9.36 8.62 -4.64
C LYS A 96 -8.70 7.38 -4.03
N ILE A 97 -9.46 6.61 -3.25
CA ILE A 97 -8.99 5.34 -2.66
C ILE A 97 -9.68 4.18 -3.36
N HIS A 98 -8.89 3.30 -3.95
CA HIS A 98 -9.36 2.12 -4.66
C HIS A 98 -9.05 0.86 -3.85
N VAL A 99 -10.08 0.13 -3.46
CA VAL A 99 -9.94 -1.05 -2.58
C VAL A 99 -10.30 -2.30 -3.36
N GLY A 100 -9.36 -3.24 -3.43
CA GLY A 100 -9.56 -4.58 -3.95
C GLY A 100 -9.51 -5.61 -2.82
N ARG A 101 -10.56 -6.44 -2.68
CA ARG A 101 -10.54 -7.58 -1.75
C ARG A 101 -9.95 -8.81 -2.42
N ALA A 102 -9.01 -9.44 -1.75
CA ALA A 102 -8.44 -10.71 -2.18
C ALA A 102 -8.66 -11.79 -1.11
N TYR A 103 -9.25 -12.90 -1.51
CA TYR A 103 -9.57 -14.02 -0.64
C TYR A 103 -8.54 -15.16 -0.74
N ASN A 104 -7.67 -15.11 -1.72
CA ASN A 104 -6.59 -16.06 -1.95
C ASN A 104 -5.39 -15.39 -2.64
N SER A 105 -4.28 -16.12 -2.72
CA SER A 105 -3.04 -15.59 -3.27
C SER A 105 -3.13 -15.27 -4.75
N ASP A 106 -3.89 -16.03 -5.55
CA ASP A 106 -4.09 -15.76 -6.98
C ASP A 106 -4.87 -14.46 -7.19
N GLN A 107 -5.91 -14.23 -6.42
CA GLN A 107 -6.65 -12.96 -6.45
C GLN A 107 -5.77 -11.79 -6.00
N GLN A 108 -4.94 -11.98 -4.96
CA GLN A 108 -4.01 -10.95 -4.51
C GLN A 108 -3.03 -10.55 -5.62
N MET A 109 -2.46 -11.52 -6.33
CA MET A 109 -1.58 -11.25 -7.47
C MET A 109 -2.33 -10.56 -8.62
N LEU A 110 -3.53 -11.01 -8.96
CA LEU A 110 -4.38 -10.38 -9.98
C LEU A 110 -4.70 -8.92 -9.63
N MET A 111 -4.87 -8.57 -8.35
CA MET A 111 -5.14 -7.18 -7.94
C MET A 111 -3.97 -6.24 -8.21
N VAL A 112 -2.72 -6.74 -8.25
CA VAL A 112 -1.57 -5.92 -8.65
C VAL A 112 -1.66 -5.55 -10.13
N ASP A 113 -2.04 -6.48 -10.99
CA ASP A 113 -2.27 -6.19 -12.42
C ASP A 113 -3.40 -5.17 -12.60
N LYS A 114 -4.47 -5.29 -11.81
CA LYS A 114 -5.56 -4.30 -11.80
C LYS A 114 -5.12 -2.92 -11.29
N ALA A 115 -4.23 -2.87 -10.32
CA ALA A 115 -3.63 -1.62 -9.86
C ALA A 115 -2.78 -0.96 -10.95
N LEU A 116 -2.04 -1.74 -11.73
CA LEU A 116 -1.29 -1.25 -12.90
C LEU A 116 -2.23 -0.69 -13.97
N GLU A 117 -3.31 -1.40 -14.33
CA GLU A 117 -4.34 -0.90 -15.25
C GLU A 117 -4.94 0.43 -14.74
N LEU A 118 -5.20 0.54 -13.44
CA LEU A 118 -5.74 1.75 -12.82
C LEU A 118 -4.76 2.92 -12.91
N ALA A 119 -3.47 2.66 -12.73
CA ALA A 119 -2.41 3.66 -12.81
C ALA A 119 -2.26 4.28 -14.21
N THR A 120 -2.76 3.61 -15.26
CA THR A 120 -2.83 4.21 -16.61
C THR A 120 -3.92 5.29 -16.75
N LYS A 121 -4.89 5.30 -15.84
CA LYS A 121 -6.09 6.17 -15.90
C LYS A 121 -6.11 7.22 -14.78
N HIS A 122 -5.43 6.95 -13.69
CA HIS A 122 -5.39 7.79 -12.49
C HIS A 122 -3.96 7.92 -11.98
N PRO A 123 -3.61 9.01 -11.30
CA PRO A 123 -2.27 9.21 -10.73
C PRO A 123 -2.10 8.35 -9.45
N VAL A 124 -2.05 7.03 -9.60
CA VAL A 124 -1.82 6.12 -8.47
C VAL A 124 -0.38 6.26 -8.01
N LYS A 125 -0.16 6.60 -6.74
CA LYS A 125 1.16 6.82 -6.12
C LYS A 125 1.43 5.94 -4.91
N LEU A 126 0.42 5.17 -4.48
CA LEU A 126 0.53 4.25 -3.35
C LEU A 126 -0.21 2.95 -3.67
N LEU A 127 0.47 1.83 -3.48
CA LEU A 127 -0.14 0.50 -3.40
C LEU A 127 0.15 -0.08 -2.02
N GLY A 128 -0.90 -0.23 -1.21
CA GLY A 128 -0.85 -0.91 0.08
C GLY A 128 -1.38 -2.33 -0.03
N ILE A 129 -0.79 -3.26 0.69
CA ILE A 129 -1.26 -4.65 0.82
C ILE A 129 -1.35 -5.00 2.30
N ASP A 130 -2.53 -5.32 2.78
CA ASP A 130 -2.77 -5.71 4.17
C ASP A 130 -3.54 -7.04 4.23
N SER A 131 -2.82 -8.14 4.45
CA SER A 131 -1.40 -8.34 4.62
C SER A 131 -0.80 -9.10 3.42
N LEU A 132 0.50 -8.91 3.18
CA LEU A 132 1.19 -9.52 2.04
C LEU A 132 1.17 -11.05 2.08
N THR A 133 1.37 -11.65 3.26
CA THR A 133 1.66 -13.09 3.38
C THR A 133 0.50 -13.93 3.91
N SER A 134 -0.62 -13.33 4.36
CA SER A 134 -1.70 -14.09 5.02
C SER A 134 -2.35 -15.10 4.09
N ALA A 135 -2.69 -14.72 2.87
CA ALA A 135 -3.29 -15.62 1.87
C ALA A 135 -2.33 -16.77 1.52
N PHE A 136 -1.05 -16.49 1.31
CA PHE A 136 -0.05 -17.54 1.03
C PHE A 136 0.15 -18.51 2.19
N ARG A 137 0.08 -18.04 3.43
CA ARG A 137 0.18 -18.91 4.61
C ARG A 137 -1.06 -19.80 4.77
N ALA A 138 -2.23 -19.28 4.44
CA ALA A 138 -3.47 -20.03 4.54
C ALA A 138 -3.56 -21.16 3.48
N GLU A 139 -3.03 -20.93 2.27
CA GLU A 139 -3.09 -21.90 1.18
C GLU A 139 -1.98 -22.95 1.24
N PHE A 140 -0.76 -22.54 1.61
CA PHE A 140 0.41 -23.42 1.62
C PHE A 140 0.75 -23.83 3.05
N LEU A 141 0.02 -24.85 3.55
CA LEU A 141 0.17 -25.36 4.91
C LEU A 141 1.25 -26.44 4.99
N GLY A 142 2.01 -26.42 6.08
CA GLY A 142 3.01 -27.44 6.41
C GLY A 142 4.36 -27.27 5.71
N ARG A 143 5.33 -28.09 6.13
CA ARG A 143 6.73 -28.00 5.66
C ARG A 143 6.91 -28.42 4.20
N GLY A 144 6.07 -29.35 3.71
CA GLY A 144 6.15 -29.85 2.34
C GLY A 144 5.84 -28.82 1.24
N THR A 145 5.06 -27.79 1.57
CA THR A 145 4.64 -26.73 0.62
C THR A 145 5.47 -25.44 0.76
N LEU A 146 6.49 -25.42 1.61
CA LEU A 146 7.27 -24.22 1.88
C LEU A 146 7.97 -23.67 0.63
N ALA A 147 8.58 -24.55 -0.17
CA ALA A 147 9.29 -24.15 -1.38
C ALA A 147 8.32 -23.53 -2.42
N GLU A 148 7.16 -24.14 -2.61
CA GLU A 148 6.11 -23.65 -3.51
C GLU A 148 5.58 -22.28 -3.04
N ARG A 149 5.28 -22.14 -1.76
CA ARG A 149 4.88 -20.86 -1.16
C ARG A 149 5.92 -19.76 -1.42
N GLN A 150 7.20 -20.04 -1.18
CA GLN A 150 8.28 -19.08 -1.40
C GLN A 150 8.43 -18.71 -2.87
N GLN A 151 8.26 -19.67 -3.77
CA GLN A 151 8.31 -19.42 -5.21
C GLN A 151 7.16 -18.48 -5.65
N LYS A 152 5.96 -18.70 -5.15
CA LYS A 152 4.78 -17.87 -5.44
C LYS A 152 4.92 -16.45 -4.87
N ILE A 153 5.43 -16.31 -3.63
CA ILE A 153 5.73 -15.01 -3.03
C ILE A 153 6.78 -14.26 -3.86
N ARG A 154 7.83 -14.93 -4.34
CA ARG A 154 8.84 -14.30 -5.22
C ARG A 154 8.25 -13.82 -6.53
N ALA A 155 7.30 -14.56 -7.11
CA ALA A 155 6.59 -14.12 -8.31
C ALA A 155 5.78 -12.85 -8.01
N HIS A 156 5.05 -12.83 -6.92
CA HIS A 156 4.29 -11.67 -6.46
C HIS A 156 5.17 -10.44 -6.23
N MET A 157 6.34 -10.62 -5.60
CA MET A 157 7.31 -9.51 -5.41
C MET A 157 7.78 -8.93 -6.75
N ARG A 158 8.00 -9.77 -7.77
CA ARG A 158 8.35 -9.26 -9.13
C ARG A 158 7.23 -8.45 -9.77
N ASP A 159 5.97 -8.79 -9.49
CA ASP A 159 4.84 -8.01 -10.00
C ASP A 159 4.74 -6.65 -9.29
N LEU A 160 5.07 -6.60 -8.00
CA LEU A 160 5.19 -5.34 -7.25
C LEU A 160 6.36 -4.48 -7.77
N ASP A 161 7.50 -5.08 -8.12
CA ASP A 161 8.62 -4.37 -8.74
C ASP A 161 8.20 -3.71 -10.07
N LYS A 162 7.44 -4.43 -10.91
CA LYS A 162 6.88 -3.86 -12.15
C LYS A 162 5.94 -2.69 -11.87
N PHE A 163 5.12 -2.79 -10.82
CA PHE A 163 4.24 -1.70 -10.42
C PHE A 163 5.05 -0.43 -10.08
N MET A 164 6.11 -0.56 -9.30
CA MET A 164 6.98 0.56 -8.93
C MET A 164 7.71 1.19 -10.13
N GLU A 165 8.06 0.39 -11.14
CA GLU A 165 8.71 0.90 -12.36
C GLU A 165 7.74 1.61 -13.30
N GLY A 166 6.45 1.31 -13.22
CA GLY A 166 5.40 1.78 -14.13
C GLY A 166 4.60 2.98 -13.64
N THR A 167 4.75 3.38 -12.37
CA THR A 167 3.99 4.46 -11.71
C THR A 167 4.88 5.55 -11.18
#